data_be36d55fead50317c749dc12fb691323
#
_entry.id   be36d55fead50317c749dc12fb691323
#
_cell.length_a   1.000
_cell.length_b   1.000
_cell.length_c   1.000
_cell.angle_alpha   90.00
_cell.angle_beta   90.00
_cell.angle_gamma   90.00
#
_symmetry.space_group_name_H-M   'P 1'
#
loop_
_entity.id
_entity.type
_entity.pdbx_description
1 polymer ?
#
loop_
_entity_poly.entity_id
_entity_poly.type
_entity_poly.pdbx_seq_one_letter_code
_entity_poly.pdbx_strand_id
1 'polypeptide(L)'
;MPTLILKQKITKGYEHWLAAFDGAEELRSGYGIKTIYRGQDAADADTIHVVMYTPSMEAIEEHMKNEADLIAAAGGDTDPNSMTM
;
A
#
# COMPACT_ATOMS: atom_id res chain seq x y z
N MET A 1 6.83 -16.68 -5.74
CA MET A 1 5.82 -15.73 -5.27
C MET A 1 5.87 -14.48 -6.13
N PRO A 2 4.72 -13.99 -6.62
CA PRO A 2 4.71 -12.76 -7.41
C PRO A 2 5.21 -11.56 -6.62
N THR A 3 5.87 -10.66 -7.31
CA THR A 3 6.29 -9.37 -6.75
C THR A 3 5.34 -8.29 -7.26
N LEU A 4 4.79 -7.52 -6.35
CA LEU A 4 3.94 -6.38 -6.66
C LEU A 4 4.72 -5.10 -6.48
N ILE A 5 4.72 -4.25 -7.51
CA ILE A 5 5.29 -2.91 -7.45
C ILE A 5 4.13 -1.93 -7.54
N LEU A 6 3.89 -1.19 -6.48
CA LEU A 6 2.76 -0.28 -6.35
C LEU A 6 3.24 1.17 -6.34
N LYS A 7 2.56 2.00 -7.13
CA LYS A 7 2.68 3.45 -7.07
C LYS A 7 1.31 4.02 -6.76
N GLN A 8 1.19 4.86 -5.73
CA GLN A 8 -0.10 5.37 -5.27
C GLN A 8 0.02 6.80 -4.80
N LYS A 9 -1.02 7.60 -5.02
CA LYS A 9 -1.16 8.92 -4.44
C LYS A 9 -1.64 8.83 -3.00
N ILE A 10 -1.17 9.74 -2.16
CA ILE A 10 -1.61 9.87 -0.77
C ILE A 10 -2.15 11.27 -0.52
N THR A 11 -3.07 11.39 0.45
CA THR A 11 -3.83 12.64 0.69
C THR A 11 -3.57 13.27 2.05
N LYS A 12 -2.84 12.59 2.94
CA LYS A 12 -2.62 13.04 4.33
C LYS A 12 -1.14 13.22 4.69
N GLY A 13 -0.26 13.22 3.68
CA GLY A 13 1.17 13.36 3.87
C GLY A 13 1.87 12.04 4.14
N TYR A 14 3.16 12.02 3.80
CA TYR A 14 3.97 10.79 3.85
C TYR A 14 4.13 10.24 5.27
N GLU A 15 4.40 11.09 6.25
CA GLU A 15 4.61 10.62 7.63
C GLU A 15 3.37 9.94 8.21
N HIS A 16 2.19 10.50 7.95
CA HIS A 16 0.93 9.90 8.38
C HIS A 16 0.71 8.54 7.70
N TRP A 17 0.91 8.50 6.38
CA TRP A 17 0.78 7.27 5.61
C TRP A 17 1.77 6.21 6.09
N LEU A 18 3.03 6.59 6.30
CA LEU A 18 4.09 5.67 6.70
C LEU A 18 3.79 5.03 8.06
N ALA A 19 3.36 5.82 9.04
CA ALA A 19 3.02 5.32 10.36
C ALA A 19 1.86 4.31 10.29
N ALA A 20 0.82 4.61 9.51
CA ALA A 20 -0.31 3.73 9.33
C ALA A 20 0.07 2.48 8.53
N PHE A 21 0.89 2.62 7.50
CA PHE A 21 1.36 1.50 6.69
C PHE A 21 2.19 0.53 7.53
N ASP A 22 3.14 1.03 8.30
CA ASP A 22 3.99 0.20 9.17
C ASP A 22 3.16 -0.46 10.28
N GLY A 23 2.16 0.25 10.80
CA GLY A 23 1.26 -0.30 11.82
C GLY A 23 0.37 -1.42 11.32
N ALA A 24 0.17 -1.53 10.01
CA ALA A 24 -0.63 -2.59 9.38
C ALA A 24 0.20 -3.79 8.89
N GLU A 25 1.48 -3.85 9.21
CA GLU A 25 2.38 -4.93 8.76
C GLU A 25 1.88 -6.32 9.17
N GLU A 26 1.45 -6.47 10.42
CA GLU A 26 0.91 -7.75 10.91
C GLU A 26 -0.34 -8.17 10.15
N LEU A 27 -1.17 -7.20 9.80
CA LEU A 27 -2.40 -7.46 9.03
C LEU A 27 -2.06 -7.99 7.64
N ARG A 28 -1.10 -7.35 6.97
CA ARG A 28 -0.63 -7.83 5.66
C ARG A 28 -0.02 -9.22 5.75
N SER A 29 0.75 -9.48 6.81
CA SER A 29 1.30 -10.82 7.08
C SER A 29 0.23 -11.88 7.15
N GLY A 30 -0.94 -11.57 7.70
CA GLY A 30 -2.07 -12.47 7.77
C GLY A 30 -2.60 -12.90 6.40
N TYR A 31 -2.38 -12.07 5.38
CA TYR A 31 -2.70 -12.40 3.99
C TYR A 31 -1.53 -13.03 3.24
N GLY A 32 -0.41 -13.26 3.91
CA GLY A 32 0.80 -13.79 3.30
C GLY A 32 1.59 -12.74 2.51
N ILE A 33 1.26 -11.48 2.65
CA ILE A 33 1.91 -10.36 1.95
C ILE A 33 3.11 -9.88 2.75
N LYS A 34 4.27 -9.81 2.09
CA LYS A 34 5.51 -9.33 2.72
C LYS A 34 5.98 -8.06 2.04
N THR A 35 6.12 -6.99 2.82
CA THR A 35 6.68 -5.73 2.35
C THR A 35 8.20 -5.84 2.25
N ILE A 36 8.75 -5.49 1.09
CA ILE A 36 10.20 -5.48 0.85
C ILE A 36 10.73 -4.05 0.95
N TYR A 37 9.99 -3.10 0.40
CA TYR A 37 10.38 -1.69 0.36
C TYR A 37 9.14 -0.81 0.37
N ARG A 38 9.25 0.34 1.00
CA ARG A 38 8.30 1.44 0.92
C ARG A 38 9.06 2.76 0.94
N GLY A 39 8.56 3.72 0.20
CA GLY A 39 9.23 5.02 0.14
C GLY A 39 8.40 6.08 -0.55
N GLN A 40 8.85 7.31 -0.39
CA GLN A 40 8.28 8.49 -1.01
C GLN A 40 8.92 8.70 -2.38
N ASP A 41 8.13 9.13 -3.36
CA ASP A 41 8.67 9.48 -4.67
C ASP A 41 9.62 10.67 -4.56
N ALA A 42 10.73 10.62 -5.29
CA ALA A 42 11.75 11.66 -5.22
C ALA A 42 11.28 13.00 -5.79
N ALA A 43 10.32 12.97 -6.71
CA ALA A 43 9.83 14.16 -7.41
C ALA A 43 8.47 14.64 -6.90
N ASP A 44 7.70 13.77 -6.22
CA ASP A 44 6.33 14.07 -5.78
C ASP A 44 6.12 13.56 -4.35
N ALA A 45 6.04 14.47 -3.40
CA ALA A 45 5.88 14.15 -1.98
C ALA A 45 4.56 13.43 -1.66
N ASP A 46 3.56 13.56 -2.52
CA ASP A 46 2.25 12.94 -2.33
C ASP A 46 2.11 11.61 -3.08
N THR A 47 3.21 11.07 -3.57
CA THR A 47 3.25 9.78 -4.23
C THR A 47 4.16 8.82 -3.45
N ILE A 48 3.71 7.60 -3.24
CA ILE A 48 4.48 6.56 -2.58
C ILE A 48 4.74 5.39 -3.52
N HIS A 49 5.82 4.68 -3.24
CA HIS A 49 6.19 3.45 -3.92
C HIS A 49 6.30 2.32 -2.91
N VAL A 50 5.71 1.18 -3.21
CA VAL A 50 5.76 0.00 -2.35
C VAL A 50 6.11 -1.21 -3.19
N VAL A 51 7.01 -2.04 -2.69
CA VAL A 51 7.34 -3.34 -3.29
C VAL A 51 7.00 -4.43 -2.28
N MET A 52 6.18 -5.37 -2.70
CA MET A 52 5.69 -6.44 -1.84
C MET A 52 5.75 -7.79 -2.55
N TYR A 53 5.99 -8.86 -1.77
CA TYR A 53 5.71 -10.21 -2.22
C TYR A 53 4.30 -10.60 -1.79
N THR A 54 3.60 -11.32 -2.68
CA THR A 54 2.27 -11.85 -2.37
C THR A 54 2.19 -13.29 -2.86
N PRO A 55 1.43 -14.17 -2.15
CA PRO A 55 1.21 -15.53 -2.64
C PRO A 55 0.39 -15.56 -3.93
N SER A 56 -0.46 -14.56 -4.17
CA SER A 56 -1.27 -14.45 -5.37
C SER A 56 -1.82 -13.04 -5.51
N MET A 57 -2.27 -12.67 -6.71
CA MET A 57 -2.97 -11.40 -6.93
C MET A 57 -4.32 -11.37 -6.21
N GLU A 58 -4.95 -12.52 -6.01
CA GLU A 58 -6.18 -12.61 -5.23
C GLU A 58 -5.99 -12.17 -3.78
N ALA A 59 -4.85 -12.51 -3.18
CA ALA A 59 -4.52 -12.07 -1.81
C ALA A 59 -4.44 -10.55 -1.71
N ILE A 60 -3.84 -9.90 -2.71
CA ILE A 60 -3.76 -8.44 -2.78
C ILE A 60 -5.15 -7.83 -2.93
N GLU A 61 -5.95 -8.34 -3.84
CA GLU A 61 -7.31 -7.85 -4.08
C GLU A 61 -8.19 -7.99 -2.84
N GLU A 62 -8.10 -9.13 -2.18
CA GLU A 62 -8.84 -9.39 -0.95
C GLU A 62 -8.41 -8.45 0.17
N HIS A 63 -7.11 -8.23 0.34
CA HIS A 63 -6.57 -7.28 1.30
C HIS A 63 -7.11 -5.88 1.05
N MET A 64 -7.02 -5.40 -0.18
CA MET A 64 -7.48 -4.06 -0.54
C MET A 64 -8.99 -3.90 -0.33
N LYS A 65 -9.76 -4.92 -0.66
CA LYS A 65 -11.22 -4.91 -0.48
C LYS A 65 -11.61 -4.92 1.00
N ASN A 66 -11.02 -5.81 1.79
CA ASN A 66 -11.37 -5.98 3.20
C ASN A 66 -10.86 -4.84 4.06
N GLU A 67 -9.75 -4.22 3.65
CA GLU A 67 -9.08 -3.17 4.42
C GLU A 67 -9.18 -1.78 3.78
N ALA A 68 -10.18 -1.58 2.93
CA ALA A 68 -10.39 -0.31 2.22
C ALA A 68 -10.51 0.88 3.18
N ASP A 69 -11.21 0.71 4.30
CA ASP A 69 -11.38 1.76 5.31
C ASP A 69 -10.04 2.11 5.98
N LEU A 70 -9.21 1.11 6.25
CA LEU A 70 -7.90 1.30 6.84
C LEU A 70 -6.97 2.03 5.87
N ILE A 71 -7.00 1.65 4.60
CA ILE A 71 -6.21 2.29 3.54
C ILE A 71 -6.63 3.76 3.39
N ALA A 72 -7.92 4.05 3.39
CA ALA A 72 -8.43 5.41 3.33
C ALA A 72 -8.01 6.23 4.57
N ALA A 73 -8.05 5.64 5.75
CA ALA A 73 -7.64 6.28 6.99
C ALA A 73 -6.13 6.59 6.99
N ALA A 74 -5.31 5.77 6.33
CA ALA A 74 -3.89 6.01 6.14
C ALA A 74 -3.60 7.15 5.16
N GLY A 75 -4.60 7.63 4.44
CA GLY A 75 -4.45 8.68 3.44
C GLY A 75 -4.16 8.16 2.04
N GLY A 76 -4.28 6.85 1.82
CA GLY A 76 -4.21 6.29 0.48
C GLY A 76 -5.38 6.77 -0.37
N ASP A 77 -5.10 7.21 -1.60
CA ASP A 77 -6.16 7.55 -2.54
C ASP A 77 -6.73 6.26 -3.12
N THR A 78 -8.01 6.02 -2.86
CA THR A 78 -8.67 4.78 -3.30
C THR A 78 -9.19 4.85 -4.74
N ASP A 79 -9.00 5.98 -5.43
CA ASP A 79 -9.33 6.10 -6.85
C ASP A 79 -8.42 5.16 -7.66
N PRO A 80 -8.97 4.21 -8.43
CA PRO A 80 -8.16 3.30 -9.24
C PRO A 80 -7.23 4.00 -10.22
N ASN A 81 -7.57 5.22 -10.63
CA ASN A 81 -6.75 5.99 -11.56
C ASN A 81 -5.50 6.59 -10.90
N SER A 82 -5.46 6.69 -9.58
CA SER A 82 -4.31 7.22 -8.85
C SER A 82 -3.30 6.15 -8.47
N MET A 83 -3.63 4.89 -8.70
CA MET A 83 -2.83 3.73 -8.30
C MET A 83 -2.34 2.98 -9.53
N THR A 84 -1.04 2.68 -9.57
CA THR A 84 -0.43 1.87 -10.64
C THR A 84 0.27 0.67 -10.01
N MET A 85 -0.02 -0.49 -10.52
CA MET A 85 0.59 -1.74 -10.06
C MET A 85 1.35 -2.45 -11.19
#